data_69aaf534cfa66f1aacb58661f413f33d
#
_entry.id   69aaf534cfa66f1aacb58661f413f33d
#
_cell.length_a   1.000
_cell.length_b   1.000
_cell.length_c   1.000
_cell.angle_alpha   90.00
_cell.angle_beta   90.00
_cell.angle_gamma   90.00
#
_symmetry.space_group_name_H-M   'P 1'
#
loop_
_entity.id
_entity.type
_entity.pdbx_description
1 polymer ?
#
loop_
_entity_poly.entity_id
_entity_poly.type
_entity_poly.pdbx_seq_one_letter_code
_entity_poly.pdbx_strand_id
1 'polypeptide(L)'
;MKAEIVKTFSIRAPIADVWDFMTNVEKVSTCIPGAQYESDLGDNQHSVMMVVKVGPIKSSYRSKVFIRSMDQHTHTIEIEGQGTDMKGKGGATMEMIGELTENGEGSTEIKGNSTITIQGMLAQ
;
A
#
# COMPACT_ATOMS: atom_id res chain seq x y z
N MET A 1 -15.39 -1.67 -10.33
CA MET A 1 -14.79 -2.99 -9.97
C MET A 1 -14.13 -2.89 -8.62
N LYS A 2 -14.42 -3.83 -7.76
CA LYS A 2 -13.93 -3.83 -6.38
C LYS A 2 -13.30 -5.19 -6.07
N ALA A 3 -12.13 -5.17 -5.45
CA ALA A 3 -11.43 -6.39 -5.07
C ALA A 3 -10.96 -6.29 -3.62
N GLU A 4 -11.07 -7.40 -2.91
CA GLU A 4 -10.56 -7.52 -1.54
C GLU A 4 -9.42 -8.52 -1.54
N ILE A 5 -8.31 -8.13 -0.93
CA ILE A 5 -7.11 -8.96 -0.89
C ILE A 5 -6.68 -9.10 0.56
N VAL A 6 -6.51 -10.34 1.01
CA VAL A 6 -5.97 -10.65 2.33
C VAL A 6 -4.69 -11.43 2.12
N LYS A 7 -3.59 -10.93 2.69
CA LYS A 7 -2.30 -11.61 2.62
C LYS A 7 -1.69 -11.70 3.99
N THR A 8 -1.08 -12.84 4.26
CA THR A 8 -0.34 -13.09 5.49
C THR A 8 1.01 -13.69 5.12
N PHE A 9 2.08 -13.14 5.67
CA PHE A 9 3.41 -13.68 5.44
C PHE A 9 4.30 -13.37 6.63
N SER A 10 5.44 -14.06 6.70
CA SER A 10 6.37 -13.94 7.82
C SER A 10 7.72 -13.45 7.34
N ILE A 11 8.35 -12.61 8.14
CA ILE A 11 9.68 -12.08 7.88
C ILE A 11 10.58 -12.42 9.06
N ARG A 12 11.79 -12.88 8.77
CA ARG A 12 12.81 -13.15 9.81
C ARG A 12 13.50 -11.86 10.22
N ALA A 13 12.77 -11.04 10.97
CA ALA A 13 13.31 -9.82 11.53
C ALA A 13 12.50 -9.46 12.77
N PRO A 14 13.10 -8.78 13.75
CA PRO A 14 12.37 -8.34 14.93
C PRO A 14 11.23 -7.39 14.58
N ILE A 15 10.16 -7.43 15.37
CA ILE A 15 8.97 -6.63 15.08
C ILE A 15 9.26 -5.14 15.02
N ALA A 16 10.21 -4.64 15.81
CA ALA A 16 10.58 -3.23 15.79
C ALA A 16 11.17 -2.83 14.44
N ASP A 17 12.03 -3.67 13.87
CA ASP A 17 12.66 -3.40 12.57
C ASP A 17 11.63 -3.49 11.44
N VAL A 18 10.74 -4.47 11.50
CA VAL A 18 9.67 -4.62 10.51
C VAL A 18 8.71 -3.44 10.59
N TRP A 19 8.37 -2.99 11.78
CA TRP A 19 7.50 -1.84 11.98
C TRP A 19 8.11 -0.58 11.39
N ASP A 20 9.40 -0.33 11.64
CA ASP A 20 10.09 0.84 11.10
C ASP A 20 10.10 0.83 9.58
N PHE A 21 10.28 -0.34 8.96
CA PHE A 21 10.25 -0.47 7.51
C PHE A 21 8.83 -0.27 6.98
N MET A 22 7.84 -0.95 7.56
CA MET A 22 6.47 -0.96 7.05
C MET A 22 5.76 0.38 7.24
N THR A 23 6.22 1.21 8.17
CA THR A 23 5.65 2.54 8.37
C THR A 23 6.36 3.63 7.56
N ASN A 24 7.38 3.25 6.80
CA ASN A 24 8.09 4.17 5.92
C ASN A 24 7.64 3.94 4.49
N VAL A 25 6.79 4.84 3.97
CA VAL A 25 6.17 4.68 2.65
C VAL A 25 7.23 4.62 1.55
N GLU A 26 8.28 5.41 1.65
CA GLU A 26 9.35 5.40 0.64
C GLU A 26 10.02 4.03 0.55
N LYS A 27 10.35 3.45 1.70
CA LYS A 27 10.98 2.12 1.74
C LYS A 27 10.06 1.02 1.27
N VAL A 28 8.80 1.06 1.71
CA VAL A 28 7.82 0.04 1.33
C VAL A 28 7.55 0.07 -0.17
N SER A 29 7.53 1.25 -0.77
CA SER A 29 7.27 1.37 -2.21
C SER A 29 8.31 0.63 -3.04
N THR A 30 9.54 0.47 -2.55
CA THR A 30 10.57 -0.27 -3.28
C THR A 30 10.26 -1.75 -3.39
N CYS A 31 9.36 -2.27 -2.55
CA CYS A 31 8.98 -3.68 -2.53
C CYS A 31 7.70 -3.96 -3.31
N ILE A 32 7.04 -2.94 -3.83
CA ILE A 32 5.78 -3.08 -4.55
C ILE A 32 6.07 -2.96 -6.05
N PRO A 33 5.80 -4.01 -6.84
CA PRO A 33 6.03 -3.95 -8.29
C PRO A 33 5.22 -2.84 -8.93
N GLY A 34 5.87 -2.03 -9.74
CA GLY A 34 5.22 -0.92 -10.45
C GLY A 34 5.11 0.36 -9.65
N ALA A 35 5.51 0.37 -8.39
CA ALA A 35 5.44 1.56 -7.56
C ALA A 35 6.74 2.37 -7.65
N GLN A 36 6.60 3.69 -7.75
CA GLN A 36 7.72 4.62 -7.72
C GLN A 36 7.37 5.76 -6.77
N TYR A 37 8.13 5.88 -5.68
CA TYR A 37 7.92 6.95 -4.73
C TYR A 37 8.35 8.28 -5.34
N GLU A 38 7.48 9.28 -5.26
CA GLU A 38 7.77 10.60 -5.82
C GLU A 38 8.17 11.61 -4.76
N SER A 39 7.32 11.82 -3.76
CA SER A 39 7.60 12.86 -2.77
C SER A 39 6.74 12.71 -1.53
N ASP A 40 7.21 13.31 -0.44
CA ASP A 40 6.47 13.49 0.79
C ASP A 40 5.70 14.80 0.68
N LEU A 41 4.37 14.73 0.80
CA LEU A 41 3.50 15.90 0.67
C LEU A 41 3.21 16.59 2.02
N GLY A 42 3.76 16.03 3.12
CA GLY A 42 3.44 16.52 4.46
C GLY A 42 2.15 15.93 4.99
N ASP A 43 1.89 16.12 6.28
CA ASP A 43 0.66 15.66 6.94
C ASP A 43 0.34 14.19 6.71
N ASN A 44 1.37 13.33 6.73
CA ASN A 44 1.26 11.89 6.50
C ASN A 44 0.73 11.53 5.11
N GLN A 45 0.98 12.39 4.13
CA GLN A 45 0.61 12.15 2.74
C GLN A 45 1.85 12.01 1.87
N HIS A 46 1.78 11.09 0.92
CA HIS A 46 2.90 10.80 0.01
C HIS A 46 2.39 10.66 -1.40
N SER A 47 3.20 11.07 -2.37
CA SER A 47 2.90 10.88 -3.77
C SER A 47 3.68 9.68 -4.31
N VAL A 48 2.96 8.73 -4.92
CA VAL A 48 3.53 7.49 -5.45
C VAL A 48 2.94 7.26 -6.84
N MET A 49 3.82 6.98 -7.80
CA MET A 49 3.37 6.59 -9.13
C MET A 49 3.20 5.08 -9.19
N MET A 50 2.05 4.62 -9.66
CA MET A 50 1.76 3.19 -9.83
C MET A 50 1.55 2.85 -11.29
N VAL A 51 2.26 1.84 -11.77
CA VAL A 51 2.05 1.31 -13.13
C VAL A 51 1.34 -0.03 -12.99
N VAL A 52 0.18 -0.13 -13.60
CA VAL A 52 -0.67 -1.32 -13.54
C VAL A 52 -0.85 -1.89 -14.93
N LYS A 53 -0.63 -3.20 -15.09
CA LYS A 53 -0.86 -3.91 -16.34
C LYS A 53 -1.98 -4.90 -16.17
N VAL A 54 -3.00 -4.81 -17.06
CA VAL A 54 -4.11 -5.76 -17.09
C VAL A 54 -4.22 -6.26 -18.54
N GLY A 55 -3.70 -7.47 -18.79
CA GLY A 55 -3.61 -7.97 -20.16
C GLY A 55 -2.76 -7.05 -21.03
N PRO A 56 -3.29 -6.63 -22.20
CA PRO A 56 -2.57 -5.70 -23.07
C PRO A 56 -2.64 -4.24 -22.62
N ILE A 57 -3.45 -3.94 -21.61
CA ILE A 57 -3.67 -2.58 -21.14
C ILE A 57 -2.64 -2.24 -20.06
N LYS A 58 -1.96 -1.11 -20.25
CA LYS A 58 -1.03 -0.56 -19.28
C LYS A 58 -1.52 0.82 -18.88
N SER A 59 -1.70 1.05 -17.59
CA SER A 59 -2.13 2.33 -17.05
C SER A 59 -1.19 2.80 -15.96
N SER A 60 -0.97 4.11 -15.93
CA SER A 60 -0.17 4.74 -14.90
C SER A 60 -1.07 5.63 -14.05
N TYR A 61 -0.98 5.47 -12.74
CA TYR A 61 -1.76 6.24 -11.79
C TYR A 61 -0.84 7.07 -10.91
N ARG A 62 -1.09 8.37 -10.83
CA ARG A 62 -0.46 9.18 -9.80
C ARG A 62 -1.31 9.07 -8.57
N SER A 63 -0.74 8.52 -7.52
CA SER A 63 -1.47 8.17 -6.31
C SER A 63 -1.03 9.03 -5.13
N LYS A 64 -2.01 9.42 -4.33
CA LYS A 64 -1.74 9.96 -3.00
C LYS A 64 -1.97 8.85 -1.99
N VAL A 65 -0.96 8.60 -1.18
CA VAL A 65 -1.03 7.63 -0.09
C VAL A 65 -1.13 8.41 1.21
N PHE A 66 -2.15 8.13 1.96
CA PHE A 66 -2.45 8.82 3.21
C PHE A 66 -2.45 7.82 4.36
N ILE A 67 -1.59 8.05 5.35
CA ILE A 67 -1.55 7.22 6.54
C ILE A 67 -2.59 7.77 7.51
N ARG A 68 -3.70 7.04 7.68
CA ARG A 68 -4.82 7.49 8.51
C ARG A 68 -4.57 7.27 9.98
N SER A 69 -3.94 6.16 10.32
CA SER A 69 -3.60 5.89 11.72
C SER A 69 -2.41 4.95 11.80
N MET A 70 -1.64 5.12 12.85
CA MET A 70 -0.55 4.21 13.22
C MET A 70 -0.60 4.02 14.72
N ASP A 71 -0.73 2.77 15.17
CA ASP A 71 -0.71 2.44 16.57
C ASP A 71 0.49 1.54 16.85
N GLN A 72 1.49 2.12 17.48
CA GLN A 72 2.73 1.41 17.79
C GLN A 72 2.55 0.33 18.85
N HIS A 73 1.56 0.47 19.70
CA HIS A 73 1.30 -0.54 20.75
C HIS A 73 0.69 -1.81 20.17
N THR A 74 -0.23 -1.68 19.25
CA THR A 74 -0.87 -2.83 18.60
C THR A 74 -0.19 -3.21 17.30
N HIS A 75 0.77 -2.41 16.83
CA HIS A 75 1.44 -2.57 15.54
C HIS A 75 0.44 -2.66 14.39
N THR A 76 -0.50 -1.73 14.39
CA THR A 76 -1.55 -1.65 13.37
C THR A 76 -1.41 -0.34 12.61
N ILE A 77 -1.54 -0.41 11.29
CA ILE A 77 -1.47 0.76 10.42
C ILE A 77 -2.68 0.76 9.48
N GLU A 78 -3.28 1.93 9.30
CA GLU A 78 -4.34 2.12 8.32
C GLU A 78 -3.87 3.09 7.27
N ILE A 79 -3.98 2.68 6.01
CA ILE A 79 -3.52 3.47 4.87
C ILE A 79 -4.67 3.60 3.88
N GLU A 80 -4.82 4.80 3.32
CA GLU A 80 -5.75 5.09 2.25
C GLU A 80 -4.97 5.58 1.05
N GLY A 81 -5.30 5.09 -0.13
CA GLY A 81 -4.69 5.53 -1.37
C GLY A 81 -5.74 5.99 -2.36
N GLN A 82 -5.44 7.04 -3.10
CA GLN A 82 -6.27 7.54 -4.18
C GLN A 82 -5.38 7.78 -5.38
N GLY A 83 -5.73 7.14 -6.50
CA GLY A 83 -4.97 7.26 -7.72
C GLY A 83 -5.82 7.76 -8.87
N THR A 84 -5.21 8.54 -9.75
CA THR A 84 -5.85 9.03 -10.98
C THR A 84 -5.02 8.56 -12.16
N ASP A 85 -5.70 8.00 -13.18
CA ASP A 85 -5.05 7.59 -14.40
C ASP A 85 -4.45 8.83 -15.09
N MET A 86 -3.19 8.73 -15.49
CA MET A 86 -2.48 9.83 -16.14
C MET A 86 -3.12 10.26 -17.45
N LYS A 87 -3.90 9.38 -18.09
CA LYS A 87 -4.62 9.69 -19.32
C LYS A 87 -6.06 10.12 -19.07
N GLY A 88 -6.44 10.32 -17.81
CA GLY A 88 -7.79 10.79 -17.48
C GLY A 88 -8.88 9.76 -17.67
N LYS A 89 -8.57 8.47 -17.66
CA LYS A 89 -9.53 7.40 -17.96
C LYS A 89 -10.13 6.76 -16.72
N GLY A 90 -10.07 7.45 -15.60
CA GLY A 90 -10.67 6.97 -14.37
C GLY A 90 -9.69 7.01 -13.22
N GLY A 91 -10.05 6.35 -12.14
CA GLY A 91 -9.27 6.36 -10.93
C GLY A 91 -9.34 5.06 -10.16
N ALA A 92 -8.59 5.00 -9.07
CA ALA A 92 -8.60 3.88 -8.17
C ALA A 92 -8.50 4.39 -6.73
N THR A 93 -9.17 3.69 -5.82
CA THR A 93 -9.01 3.94 -4.39
C THR A 93 -8.59 2.65 -3.71
N MET A 94 -7.83 2.78 -2.64
CA MET A 94 -7.37 1.65 -1.85
C MET A 94 -7.51 1.98 -0.38
N GLU A 95 -8.01 1.02 0.37
CA GLU A 95 -7.98 1.06 1.82
C GLU A 95 -7.24 -0.17 2.30
N MET A 96 -6.26 0.00 3.18
CA MET A 96 -5.47 -1.11 3.69
C MET A 96 -5.32 -1.01 5.19
N ILE A 97 -5.50 -2.15 5.85
CA ILE A 97 -5.20 -2.30 7.27
C ILE A 97 -4.10 -3.35 7.39
N GLY A 98 -2.97 -2.96 7.99
CA GLY A 98 -1.85 -3.85 8.21
C GLY A 98 -1.63 -4.08 9.69
N GLU A 99 -1.39 -5.34 10.06
CA GLU A 99 -1.13 -5.73 11.44
C GLU A 99 0.15 -6.56 11.49
N LEU A 100 1.01 -6.23 12.46
CA LEU A 100 2.23 -6.98 12.71
C LEU A 100 2.10 -7.71 14.05
N THR A 101 2.50 -8.97 14.06
CA THR A 101 2.48 -9.80 15.27
C THR A 101 3.82 -10.49 15.40
N GLU A 102 4.37 -10.46 16.61
CA GLU A 102 5.59 -11.20 16.88
C GLU A 102 5.30 -12.70 16.83
N ASN A 103 6.09 -13.41 16.02
CA ASN A 103 5.87 -14.84 15.75
C ASN A 103 7.15 -15.61 16.06
N GLY A 104 7.38 -15.87 17.35
CA GLY A 104 8.60 -16.50 17.79
C GLY A 104 9.78 -15.54 17.86
N GLU A 105 10.94 -16.04 18.21
CA GLU A 105 12.13 -15.21 18.36
C GLU A 105 12.66 -14.72 17.02
N GLY A 106 12.74 -13.40 16.91
CA GLY A 106 13.32 -12.76 15.74
C GLY A 106 12.50 -12.89 14.47
N SER A 107 11.20 -13.18 14.58
CA SER A 107 10.32 -13.34 13.43
C SER A 107 9.04 -12.55 13.64
N THR A 108 8.50 -12.00 12.56
CA THR A 108 7.29 -11.17 12.58
C THR A 108 6.32 -11.64 11.51
N GLU A 109 5.06 -11.81 11.90
CA GLU A 109 3.99 -12.09 10.95
C GLU A 109 3.31 -10.77 10.57
N ILE A 110 3.09 -10.60 9.27
CA ILE A 110 2.42 -9.44 8.71
C ILE A 110 1.12 -9.91 8.09
N LYS A 111 0.01 -9.30 8.51
CA LYS A 111 -1.30 -9.54 7.92
C LYS A 111 -1.81 -8.24 7.31
N GLY A 112 -2.13 -8.26 6.02
CA GLY A 112 -2.67 -7.11 5.32
C GLY A 112 -4.03 -7.41 4.73
N ASN A 113 -4.99 -6.52 4.99
CA ASN A 113 -6.31 -6.54 4.37
C ASN A 113 -6.41 -5.29 3.49
N SER A 114 -6.64 -5.50 2.19
CA SER A 114 -6.74 -4.39 1.24
C SER A 114 -8.05 -4.47 0.50
N THR A 115 -8.69 -3.31 0.31
CA THR A 115 -9.85 -3.17 -0.54
C THR A 115 -9.48 -2.18 -1.63
N ILE A 116 -9.59 -2.61 -2.89
CA ILE A 116 -9.24 -1.79 -4.05
C ILE A 116 -10.48 -1.61 -4.89
N THR A 117 -10.79 -0.35 -5.22
CA THR A 117 -11.89 -0.01 -6.11
C THR A 117 -11.34 0.70 -7.33
N ILE A 118 -11.62 0.18 -8.51
CA ILE A 118 -11.12 0.71 -9.77
C ILE A 118 -12.31 1.20 -10.59
N GLN A 119 -12.17 2.41 -11.14
CA GLN A 119 -13.18 3.04 -11.98
C GLN A 119 -12.56 3.40 -13.32
N GLY A 120 -13.39 3.46 -14.36
CA GLY A 120 -12.96 3.83 -15.68
C GLY A 120 -12.63 2.65 -16.56
N MET A 121 -11.67 2.81 -17.48
CA MET A 121 -11.38 1.80 -18.51
C MET A 121 -10.96 0.45 -17.93
N LEU A 122 -10.17 0.42 -16.88
CA LEU A 122 -9.71 -0.83 -16.29
C LEU A 122 -10.82 -1.61 -15.58
N ALA A 123 -11.94 -0.97 -15.26
CA ALA A 123 -13.07 -1.60 -14.60
C ALA A 123 -13.95 -2.40 -15.57
N GLN A 124 -13.74 -2.23 -16.86
CA GLN A 124 -14.49 -2.89 -17.92
C GLN A 124 -13.72 -4.09 -18.53
#